data_5c0cfbf6bac9d8bee2d59595c7406eeb
#
_entry.id   5c0cfbf6bac9d8bee2d59595c7406eeb
#
_cell.length_a   1.000
_cell.length_b   1.000
_cell.length_c   1.000
_cell.angle_alpha   90.00
_cell.angle_beta   90.00
_cell.angle_gamma   90.00
#
_symmetry.space_group_name_H-M   'P 1'
#
loop_
_entity.id
_entity.type
_entity.pdbx_description
1 polymer ?
#
loop_
_entity_poly.entity_id
_entity_poly.type
_entity_poly.pdbx_seq_one_letter_code
_entity_poly.pdbx_strand_id
1 'polypeptide(L)'
;MMQVKGEHRMQQKTQTKKYTTWQNTIYMLKKVWGWSKKDILISLLHIPPSVISPLILVVLSKILVDCLTGGVTPVQLITTVGVAILIYGACCWLDKFIGGRIILVDLQTRYRFKADGFLKTLDTDYENIESLEGRIKRQRCEAFTQYGNGSGGSAVLTMIIALGVNVFGIFTYTAILSTLSIWLVLFLLTMSAVSFFVLRWNNFHVYQFDRGQMLIRHKLDYLTRTAQKFSAGKDIRLYHIAHWFRGLFEQLGNAYAALLRKWVRQETTSDGLIAFFVLVRDSVAYAVLIAQVLRGRITPSDFVLYFGLVTGFSAWTLGLSRQVNELHLASLECNDYRAFLELPDQLRREGGAPLPGGDATPCEIAFDHVQ
;
A
#
# COMPACT_ATOMS: atom_id res chain seq x y z
N MET A 1 -5.41 -38.31 2.98
CA MET A 1 -6.02 -37.67 1.79
C MET A 1 -7.46 -37.22 2.01
N MET A 2 -8.27 -37.88 2.84
CA MET A 2 -9.67 -37.48 3.15
C MET A 2 -9.77 -36.26 4.13
N GLN A 3 -8.89 -36.10 5.10
CA GLN A 3 -8.87 -34.95 6.02
C GLN A 3 -8.60 -33.62 5.33
N VAL A 4 -7.71 -33.58 4.34
CA VAL A 4 -7.40 -32.35 3.57
C VAL A 4 -8.58 -31.87 2.72
N LYS A 5 -9.46 -32.76 2.23
CA LYS A 5 -10.67 -32.37 1.51
C LYS A 5 -11.79 -31.83 2.43
N GLY A 6 -11.82 -32.26 3.69
CA GLY A 6 -12.75 -31.76 4.71
C GLY A 6 -12.42 -30.33 5.13
N GLU A 7 -11.13 -30.03 5.34
CA GLU A 7 -10.65 -28.68 5.68
C GLU A 7 -10.88 -27.67 4.54
N HIS A 8 -10.74 -28.09 3.28
CA HIS A 8 -11.06 -27.23 2.12
C HIS A 8 -12.55 -26.89 2.01
N ARG A 9 -13.45 -27.78 2.43
CA ARG A 9 -14.91 -27.50 2.41
C ARG A 9 -15.35 -26.60 3.57
N MET A 10 -14.70 -26.68 4.74
CA MET A 10 -15.00 -25.76 5.85
C MET A 10 -14.50 -24.33 5.59
N GLN A 11 -13.38 -24.17 4.87
CA GLN A 11 -12.88 -22.85 4.51
C GLN A 11 -13.75 -22.09 3.48
N GLN A 12 -14.62 -22.79 2.75
CA GLN A 12 -15.52 -22.15 1.77
C GLN A 12 -16.83 -21.60 2.39
N LYS A 13 -17.18 -21.96 3.62
CA LYS A 13 -18.50 -21.61 4.21
C LYS A 13 -18.51 -20.29 4.99
N THR A 14 -17.37 -19.71 5.32
CA THR A 14 -17.34 -18.39 5.98
C THR A 14 -17.32 -17.30 4.92
N GLN A 15 -18.46 -16.99 4.34
CA GLN A 15 -18.63 -15.78 3.54
C GLN A 15 -18.53 -14.56 4.47
N THR A 16 -17.32 -14.11 4.75
CA THR A 16 -17.09 -12.78 5.29
C THR A 16 -17.69 -11.78 4.30
N LYS A 17 -18.52 -10.88 4.80
CA LYS A 17 -19.14 -9.81 4.01
C LYS A 17 -18.03 -9.05 3.27
N LYS A 18 -17.96 -9.23 1.95
CA LYS A 18 -16.92 -8.58 1.13
C LYS A 18 -17.36 -7.17 0.79
N TYR A 19 -16.64 -6.21 1.31
CA TYR A 19 -16.80 -4.81 0.94
C TYR A 19 -15.97 -4.49 -0.32
N THR A 20 -16.47 -3.56 -1.12
CA THR A 20 -15.73 -3.07 -2.30
C THR A 20 -14.52 -2.24 -1.88
N THR A 21 -13.52 -2.12 -2.78
CA THR A 21 -12.33 -1.29 -2.54
C THR A 21 -12.73 0.13 -2.11
N TRP A 22 -13.71 0.71 -2.76
CA TRP A 22 -14.21 2.06 -2.44
C TRP A 22 -14.85 2.16 -1.06
N GLN A 23 -15.67 1.19 -0.68
CA GLN A 23 -16.30 1.15 0.65
C GLN A 23 -15.26 1.04 1.77
N ASN A 24 -14.24 0.20 1.59
CA ASN A 24 -13.16 0.06 2.57
C ASN A 24 -12.27 1.31 2.63
N THR A 25 -11.97 1.93 1.50
CA THR A 25 -11.22 3.18 1.47
C THR A 25 -11.95 4.29 2.21
N ILE A 26 -13.27 4.45 1.96
CA ILE A 26 -14.08 5.42 2.68
C ILE A 26 -14.14 5.10 4.18
N TYR A 27 -14.27 3.82 4.55
CA TYR A 27 -14.27 3.39 5.94
C TYR A 27 -12.97 3.76 6.66
N MET A 28 -11.81 3.44 6.05
CA MET A 28 -10.50 3.77 6.60
C MET A 28 -10.32 5.29 6.74
N LEU A 29 -10.65 6.03 5.68
CA LEU A 29 -10.59 7.50 5.70
C LEU A 29 -11.50 8.13 6.76
N LYS A 30 -12.71 7.63 6.91
CA LYS A 30 -13.68 8.12 7.90
C LYS A 30 -13.15 7.96 9.32
N LYS A 31 -12.48 6.81 9.60
CA LYS A 31 -11.80 6.59 10.88
C LYS A 31 -10.64 7.57 11.07
N VAL A 32 -9.75 7.69 10.10
CA VAL A 32 -8.60 8.62 10.18
C VAL A 32 -9.08 10.06 10.31
N TRP A 33 -10.12 10.46 9.58
CA TRP A 33 -10.74 11.77 9.68
C TRP A 33 -11.30 12.06 11.09
N GLY A 34 -11.94 11.07 11.70
CA GLY A 34 -12.44 11.18 13.07
C GLY A 34 -11.33 11.39 14.10
N TRP A 35 -10.13 10.86 13.82
CA TRP A 35 -9.00 10.94 14.74
C TRP A 35 -8.14 12.20 14.58
N SER A 36 -7.96 12.71 13.36
CA SER A 36 -6.96 13.75 13.06
C SER A 36 -7.32 14.60 11.85
N LYS A 37 -8.38 15.40 11.94
CA LYS A 37 -8.83 16.29 10.85
C LYS A 37 -7.75 17.28 10.42
N LYS A 38 -7.05 17.89 11.39
CA LYS A 38 -6.00 18.89 11.12
C LYS A 38 -4.84 18.30 10.33
N ASP A 39 -4.42 17.08 10.70
CA ASP A 39 -3.26 16.44 10.05
C ASP A 39 -3.58 16.03 8.61
N ILE A 40 -4.82 15.62 8.32
CA ILE A 40 -5.26 15.34 6.94
C ILE A 40 -5.21 16.60 6.09
N LEU A 41 -5.71 17.74 6.59
CA LEU A 41 -5.67 19.00 5.86
C LEU A 41 -4.24 19.49 5.59
N ILE A 42 -3.37 19.37 6.59
CA ILE A 42 -1.92 19.68 6.41
C ILE A 42 -1.30 18.73 5.39
N SER A 43 -1.66 17.46 5.43
CA SER A 43 -1.12 16.46 4.50
C SER A 43 -1.55 16.71 3.05
N LEU A 44 -2.72 17.29 2.81
CA LEU A 44 -3.15 17.68 1.46
C LEU A 44 -2.26 18.80 0.87
N LEU A 45 -1.66 19.65 1.71
CA LEU A 45 -0.71 20.66 1.25
C LEU A 45 0.59 20.06 0.71
N HIS A 46 0.82 18.75 0.88
CA HIS A 46 1.95 18.04 0.28
C HIS A 46 1.85 17.95 -1.25
N ILE A 47 0.62 17.93 -1.81
CA ILE A 47 0.37 17.68 -3.24
C ILE A 47 1.08 18.70 -4.15
N PRO A 48 0.92 20.03 -4.00
CA PRO A 48 1.56 20.98 -4.89
C PRO A 48 3.08 20.97 -4.86
N PRO A 49 3.78 21.02 -3.70
CA PRO A 49 5.24 21.03 -3.66
C PRO A 49 5.85 19.76 -4.28
N SER A 50 5.23 18.59 -4.09
CA SER A 50 5.72 17.32 -4.66
C SER A 50 5.69 17.28 -6.19
N VAL A 51 4.79 18.04 -6.84
CA VAL A 51 4.71 18.13 -8.30
C VAL A 51 5.51 19.31 -8.83
N ILE A 52 5.49 20.45 -8.14
CA ILE A 52 6.18 21.67 -8.55
C ILE A 52 7.71 21.48 -8.48
N SER A 53 8.20 20.80 -7.46
CA SER A 53 9.63 20.56 -7.27
C SER A 53 10.30 19.91 -8.51
N PRO A 54 9.87 18.75 -9.03
CA PRO A 54 10.47 18.19 -10.25
C PRO A 54 10.18 19.05 -11.50
N LEU A 55 9.03 19.76 -11.54
CA LEU A 55 8.72 20.64 -12.66
C LEU A 55 9.69 21.82 -12.76
N ILE A 56 10.10 22.41 -11.62
CA ILE A 56 11.10 23.48 -11.59
C ILE A 56 12.41 23.02 -12.23
N LEU A 57 12.88 21.80 -11.99
CA LEU A 57 14.10 21.27 -12.60
C LEU A 57 13.97 21.16 -14.12
N VAL A 58 12.81 20.73 -14.62
CA VAL A 58 12.55 20.63 -16.06
C VAL A 58 12.52 22.02 -16.71
N VAL A 59 11.85 22.98 -16.08
CA VAL A 59 11.79 24.38 -16.55
C VAL A 59 13.17 25.05 -16.46
N LEU A 60 13.91 24.79 -15.39
CA LEU A 60 15.27 25.32 -15.23
C LEU A 60 16.20 24.84 -16.35
N SER A 61 16.09 23.55 -16.74
CA SER A 61 16.87 23.01 -17.87
C SER A 61 16.57 23.76 -19.17
N LYS A 62 15.32 24.11 -19.46
CA LYS A 62 14.94 24.95 -20.60
C LYS A 62 15.58 26.33 -20.49
N ILE A 63 15.45 27.02 -19.35
CA ILE A 63 15.98 28.37 -19.13
C ILE A 63 17.50 28.39 -19.32
N LEU A 64 18.22 27.36 -18.85
CA LEU A 64 19.65 27.23 -19.03
C LEU A 64 20.05 27.19 -20.52
N VAL A 65 19.33 26.37 -21.31
CA VAL A 65 19.59 26.27 -22.75
C VAL A 65 19.25 27.59 -23.47
N ASP A 66 18.15 28.25 -23.13
CA ASP A 66 17.74 29.54 -23.66
C ASP A 66 18.83 30.62 -23.37
N CYS A 67 19.35 30.65 -22.15
CA CYS A 67 20.38 31.58 -21.76
C CYS A 67 21.73 31.36 -22.52
N LEU A 68 22.08 30.08 -22.72
CA LEU A 68 23.30 29.71 -23.44
C LEU A 68 23.21 30.04 -24.95
N THR A 69 22.03 29.88 -25.54
CA THR A 69 21.82 30.15 -26.98
C THR A 69 21.52 31.62 -27.25
N GLY A 70 20.96 32.34 -26.29
CA GLY A 70 20.57 33.75 -26.43
C GLY A 70 21.65 34.78 -26.11
N GLY A 71 22.88 34.37 -25.72
CA GLY A 71 24.01 35.29 -25.46
C GLY A 71 23.81 36.18 -24.24
N VAL A 72 23.11 35.70 -23.21
CA VAL A 72 22.79 36.43 -21.97
C VAL A 72 24.08 36.71 -21.16
N THR A 73 24.13 37.84 -20.46
CA THR A 73 25.29 38.20 -19.62
C THR A 73 25.46 37.17 -18.47
N PRO A 74 26.72 36.87 -18.08
CA PRO A 74 27.00 35.91 -17.00
C PRO A 74 26.28 36.25 -15.67
N VAL A 75 26.10 37.53 -15.38
CA VAL A 75 25.42 37.99 -14.17
C VAL A 75 23.92 37.63 -14.20
N GLN A 76 23.26 37.85 -15.34
CA GLN A 76 21.85 37.49 -15.51
C GLN A 76 21.63 35.95 -15.41
N LEU A 77 22.55 35.17 -15.99
CA LEU A 77 22.50 33.71 -15.86
C LEU A 77 22.61 33.28 -14.39
N ILE A 78 23.61 33.78 -13.65
CA ILE A 78 23.81 33.45 -12.24
C ILE A 78 22.59 33.83 -11.38
N THR A 79 22.03 35.03 -11.62
CA THR A 79 20.85 35.48 -10.84
C THR A 79 19.62 34.62 -11.13
N THR A 80 19.35 34.30 -12.40
CA THR A 80 18.18 33.46 -12.77
C THR A 80 18.29 32.06 -12.21
N VAL A 81 19.47 31.44 -12.36
CA VAL A 81 19.73 30.10 -11.81
C VAL A 81 19.70 30.13 -10.28
N GLY A 82 20.28 31.14 -9.65
CA GLY A 82 20.27 31.29 -8.19
C GLY A 82 18.87 31.39 -7.61
N VAL A 83 18.00 32.21 -8.22
CA VAL A 83 16.61 32.35 -7.82
C VAL A 83 15.85 31.01 -8.00
N ALA A 84 16.04 30.33 -9.15
CA ALA A 84 15.38 29.04 -9.39
C ALA A 84 15.80 27.96 -8.39
N ILE A 85 17.11 27.92 -8.03
CA ILE A 85 17.61 26.98 -7.02
C ILE A 85 17.03 27.29 -5.63
N LEU A 86 16.89 28.56 -5.26
CA LEU A 86 16.28 28.94 -3.98
C LEU A 86 14.80 28.51 -3.91
N ILE A 87 14.04 28.73 -4.98
CA ILE A 87 12.64 28.33 -5.07
C ILE A 87 12.53 26.78 -5.00
N TYR A 88 13.38 26.08 -5.76
CA TYR A 88 13.46 24.63 -5.74
C TYR A 88 13.79 24.11 -4.33
N GLY A 89 14.77 24.69 -3.67
CA GLY A 89 15.17 24.33 -2.31
C GLY A 89 14.04 24.53 -1.29
N ALA A 90 13.31 25.65 -1.41
CA ALA A 90 12.13 25.91 -0.57
C ALA A 90 11.00 24.88 -0.80
N CYS A 91 10.71 24.54 -2.07
CA CYS A 91 9.74 23.49 -2.40
C CYS A 91 10.16 22.13 -1.88
N CYS A 92 11.42 21.73 -2.04
CA CYS A 92 11.95 20.48 -1.50
C CYS A 92 11.89 20.43 0.02
N TRP A 93 12.21 21.55 0.68
CA TRP A 93 12.12 21.62 2.14
C TRP A 93 10.67 21.44 2.62
N LEU A 94 9.71 22.12 2.00
CA LEU A 94 8.29 21.96 2.28
C LEU A 94 7.81 20.52 2.05
N ASP A 95 8.19 19.92 0.93
CA ASP A 95 7.87 18.53 0.58
C ASP A 95 8.35 17.57 1.68
N LYS A 96 9.60 17.67 2.12
CA LYS A 96 10.17 16.81 3.17
C LYS A 96 9.57 17.08 4.54
N PHE A 97 9.33 18.36 4.86
CA PHE A 97 8.74 18.73 6.14
C PHE A 97 7.31 18.17 6.29
N ILE A 98 6.46 18.34 5.26
CA ILE A 98 5.09 17.81 5.27
C ILE A 98 5.11 16.29 5.16
N GLY A 99 5.97 15.71 4.32
CA GLY A 99 6.15 14.25 4.19
C GLY A 99 6.50 13.58 5.52
N GLY A 100 7.37 14.18 6.33
CA GLY A 100 7.68 13.71 7.68
C GLY A 100 6.44 13.69 8.61
N ARG A 101 5.56 14.69 8.48
CA ARG A 101 4.28 14.73 9.21
C ARG A 101 3.35 13.59 8.80
N ILE A 102 3.26 13.28 7.50
CA ILE A 102 2.42 12.19 6.98
C ILE A 102 2.85 10.85 7.61
N ILE A 103 4.16 10.58 7.68
CA ILE A 103 4.70 9.37 8.31
C ILE A 103 4.28 9.26 9.78
N LEU A 104 4.33 10.36 10.53
CA LEU A 104 3.89 10.38 11.94
C LEU A 104 2.39 10.07 12.07
N VAL A 105 1.55 10.63 11.19
CA VAL A 105 0.12 10.35 11.18
C VAL A 105 -0.18 8.90 10.85
N ASP A 106 0.55 8.32 9.88
CA ASP A 106 0.41 6.90 9.55
C ASP A 106 0.79 5.99 10.74
N LEU A 107 1.86 6.31 11.46
CA LEU A 107 2.24 5.59 12.68
C LEU A 107 1.15 5.68 13.75
N GLN A 108 0.61 6.87 14.02
CA GLN A 108 -0.49 7.06 14.97
C GLN A 108 -1.74 6.29 14.53
N THR A 109 -2.08 6.35 13.27
CA THR A 109 -3.21 5.63 12.66
C THR A 109 -3.07 4.12 12.86
N ARG A 110 -1.86 3.58 12.67
CA ARG A 110 -1.57 2.15 12.91
C ARG A 110 -1.87 1.76 14.37
N TYR A 111 -1.38 2.53 15.32
CA TYR A 111 -1.62 2.24 16.73
C TYR A 111 -3.10 2.31 17.10
N ARG A 112 -3.86 3.23 16.50
CA ARG A 112 -5.31 3.35 16.73
C ARG A 112 -6.08 2.17 16.13
N PHE A 113 -5.76 1.74 14.91
CA PHE A 113 -6.35 0.52 14.35
C PHE A 113 -5.99 -0.73 15.19
N LYS A 114 -4.75 -0.80 15.68
CA LYS A 114 -4.33 -1.89 16.58
C LYS A 114 -5.09 -1.84 17.90
N ALA A 115 -5.33 -0.67 18.47
CA ALA A 115 -6.10 -0.49 19.68
C ALA A 115 -7.56 -0.93 19.50
N ASP A 116 -8.21 -0.59 18.36
CA ASP A 116 -9.58 -1.05 18.06
C ASP A 116 -9.66 -2.59 18.05
N GLY A 117 -8.71 -3.27 17.40
CA GLY A 117 -8.65 -4.73 17.39
C GLY A 117 -8.38 -5.33 18.77
N PHE A 118 -7.52 -4.67 19.57
CA PHE A 118 -7.24 -5.08 20.95
C PHE A 118 -8.47 -4.92 21.85
N LEU A 119 -9.15 -3.78 21.79
CA LEU A 119 -10.38 -3.55 22.55
C LEU A 119 -11.46 -4.56 22.19
N LYS A 120 -11.67 -4.83 20.88
CA LYS A 120 -12.60 -5.88 20.47
C LYS A 120 -12.22 -7.25 21.03
N THR A 121 -10.94 -7.57 21.15
CA THR A 121 -10.48 -8.83 21.77
C THR A 121 -10.84 -8.91 23.26
N LEU A 122 -10.81 -7.79 23.97
CA LEU A 122 -11.20 -7.74 25.40
C LEU A 122 -12.72 -7.79 25.61
N ASP A 123 -13.47 -7.17 24.68
CA ASP A 123 -14.91 -6.97 24.84
C ASP A 123 -15.77 -8.03 24.15
N THR A 124 -15.20 -8.85 23.26
CA THR A 124 -16.00 -9.87 22.55
C THR A 124 -16.26 -11.10 23.41
N ASP A 125 -17.27 -11.87 23.07
CA ASP A 125 -17.59 -13.13 23.73
C ASP A 125 -16.43 -14.11 23.66
N TYR A 126 -16.25 -14.92 24.70
CA TYR A 126 -15.13 -15.86 24.82
C TYR A 126 -15.09 -16.89 23.68
N GLU A 127 -16.27 -17.33 23.21
CA GLU A 127 -16.41 -18.23 22.06
C GLU A 127 -15.78 -17.64 20.79
N ASN A 128 -15.91 -16.32 20.56
CA ASN A 128 -15.31 -15.62 19.43
C ASN A 128 -13.77 -15.59 19.48
N ILE A 129 -13.17 -15.80 20.66
CA ILE A 129 -11.72 -15.82 20.84
C ILE A 129 -11.20 -17.26 20.83
N GLU A 130 -11.89 -18.18 21.45
CA GLU A 130 -11.44 -19.56 21.65
C GLU A 130 -11.65 -20.42 20.41
N SER A 131 -12.73 -20.21 19.65
CA SER A 131 -13.01 -20.96 18.43
C SER A 131 -11.88 -20.82 17.40
N LEU A 132 -11.66 -21.88 16.62
CA LEU A 132 -10.65 -21.87 15.54
C LEU A 132 -10.92 -20.73 14.56
N GLU A 133 -12.17 -20.48 14.22
CA GLU A 133 -12.57 -19.40 13.31
C GLU A 133 -12.27 -18.03 13.90
N GLY A 134 -12.60 -17.79 15.15
CA GLY A 134 -12.30 -16.54 15.84
C GLY A 134 -10.80 -16.27 15.94
N ARG A 135 -10.00 -17.28 16.26
CA ARG A 135 -8.54 -17.16 16.27
C ARG A 135 -7.97 -16.79 14.90
N ILE A 136 -8.46 -17.38 13.82
CA ILE A 136 -8.05 -17.04 12.46
C ILE A 136 -8.44 -15.60 12.11
N LYS A 137 -9.66 -15.17 12.40
CA LYS A 137 -10.13 -13.81 12.15
C LYS A 137 -9.31 -12.78 12.95
N ARG A 138 -9.06 -13.06 14.24
CA ARG A 138 -8.20 -12.21 15.08
C ARG A 138 -6.79 -12.08 14.50
N GLN A 139 -6.17 -13.18 14.10
CA GLN A 139 -4.83 -13.16 13.53
C GLN A 139 -4.77 -12.37 12.23
N ARG A 140 -5.79 -12.44 11.38
CA ARG A 140 -5.89 -11.63 10.15
C ARG A 140 -6.10 -10.15 10.47
N CYS A 141 -6.90 -9.85 11.50
CA CYS A 141 -7.05 -8.49 12.00
C CYS A 141 -5.73 -7.91 12.51
N GLU A 142 -4.94 -8.70 13.25
CA GLU A 142 -3.61 -8.30 13.68
C GLU A 142 -2.66 -8.07 12.50
N ALA A 143 -2.73 -8.91 11.46
CA ALA A 143 -1.91 -8.77 10.25
C ALA A 143 -2.12 -7.43 9.54
N PHE A 144 -3.34 -6.91 9.51
CA PHE A 144 -3.68 -5.59 8.96
C PHE A 144 -2.88 -4.43 9.58
N THR A 145 -2.41 -4.60 10.83
CA THR A 145 -1.66 -3.57 11.57
C THR A 145 -0.19 -3.94 11.81
N GLN A 146 0.24 -5.17 11.49
CA GLN A 146 1.59 -5.66 11.80
C GLN A 146 2.62 -5.41 10.70
N TYR A 147 2.22 -5.38 9.42
CA TYR A 147 3.15 -5.22 8.30
C TYR A 147 3.64 -3.78 8.19
N GLY A 148 4.93 -3.65 7.88
CA GLY A 148 5.80 -2.47 7.86
C GLY A 148 5.19 -1.10 7.50
N ASN A 149 6.03 -0.08 7.48
CA ASN A 149 5.61 1.26 7.07
C ASN A 149 5.15 1.23 5.61
N GLY A 150 3.90 1.61 5.35
CA GLY A 150 3.37 1.72 4.01
C GLY A 150 2.41 0.59 3.57
N SER A 151 2.00 -0.32 4.48
CA SER A 151 1.01 -1.37 4.19
C SER A 151 -0.20 -1.31 5.10
N GLY A 152 -1.29 -1.90 4.67
CA GLY A 152 -2.53 -2.02 5.44
C GLY A 152 -3.25 -0.69 5.66
N GLY A 153 -4.12 -0.67 6.65
CA GLY A 153 -4.93 0.51 6.99
C GLY A 153 -4.14 1.71 7.50
N SER A 154 -2.90 1.48 7.99
CA SER A 154 -2.04 2.55 8.49
C SER A 154 -1.58 3.49 7.37
N ALA A 155 -1.39 2.98 6.17
CA ALA A 155 -0.85 3.75 5.04
C ALA A 155 -1.93 4.37 4.15
N VAL A 156 -3.21 4.28 4.52
CA VAL A 156 -4.31 4.79 3.70
C VAL A 156 -4.17 6.28 3.39
N LEU A 157 -3.69 7.07 4.34
CA LEU A 157 -3.48 8.50 4.15
C LEU A 157 -2.35 8.76 3.14
N THR A 158 -1.20 8.11 3.31
CA THR A 158 -0.07 8.16 2.37
C THR A 158 -0.51 7.74 0.96
N MET A 159 -1.28 6.64 0.83
CA MET A 159 -1.75 6.15 -0.47
C MET A 159 -2.65 7.17 -1.17
N ILE A 160 -3.57 7.81 -0.45
CA ILE A 160 -4.49 8.79 -1.03
C ILE A 160 -3.79 10.08 -1.39
N ILE A 161 -2.85 10.55 -0.57
CA ILE A 161 -2.05 11.72 -0.89
C ILE A 161 -1.17 11.45 -2.10
N ALA A 162 -0.49 10.29 -2.16
CA ALA A 162 0.31 9.88 -3.31
C ALA A 162 -0.55 9.76 -4.58
N LEU A 163 -1.79 9.26 -4.46
CA LEU A 163 -2.75 9.23 -5.56
C LEU A 163 -3.08 10.66 -6.02
N GLY A 164 -3.34 11.58 -5.08
CA GLY A 164 -3.56 13.00 -5.38
C GLY A 164 -2.36 13.66 -6.06
N VAL A 165 -1.13 13.37 -5.59
CA VAL A 165 0.12 13.86 -6.21
C VAL A 165 0.24 13.37 -7.65
N ASN A 166 0.03 12.05 -7.89
CA ASN A 166 0.12 11.50 -9.24
C ASN A 166 -0.94 12.08 -10.19
N VAL A 167 -2.19 12.22 -9.72
CA VAL A 167 -3.28 12.82 -10.52
C VAL A 167 -2.97 14.28 -10.84
N PHE A 168 -2.55 15.06 -9.85
CA PHE A 168 -2.18 16.47 -10.04
C PHE A 168 -0.96 16.60 -10.95
N GLY A 169 0.04 15.69 -10.82
CA GLY A 169 1.20 15.62 -11.72
C GLY A 169 0.78 15.33 -13.17
N ILE A 170 -0.05 14.31 -13.40
CA ILE A 170 -0.56 13.99 -14.74
C ILE A 170 -1.28 15.21 -15.32
N PHE A 171 -2.17 15.85 -14.56
CA PHE A 171 -2.90 17.03 -15.02
C PHE A 171 -1.97 18.17 -15.42
N THR A 172 -1.01 18.53 -14.55
CA THR A 172 -0.07 19.62 -14.78
C THR A 172 0.82 19.38 -15.99
N TYR A 173 1.40 18.18 -16.09
CA TYR A 173 2.28 17.81 -17.20
C TYR A 173 1.51 17.70 -18.52
N THR A 174 0.28 17.15 -18.48
CA THR A 174 -0.61 17.09 -19.66
C THR A 174 -1.00 18.47 -20.14
N ALA A 175 -1.31 19.41 -19.24
CA ALA A 175 -1.67 20.78 -19.59
C ALA A 175 -0.51 21.47 -20.34
N ILE A 176 0.74 21.26 -19.91
CA ILE A 176 1.90 21.85 -20.60
C ILE A 176 2.18 21.10 -21.92
N LEU A 177 2.12 19.77 -21.94
CA LEU A 177 2.32 18.98 -23.18
C LEU A 177 1.28 19.27 -24.26
N SER A 178 0.06 19.64 -23.87
CA SER A 178 -1.02 19.97 -24.81
C SER A 178 -0.74 21.21 -25.65
N THR A 179 0.14 22.12 -25.17
CA THR A 179 0.57 23.31 -25.94
C THR A 179 1.42 22.94 -27.16
N LEU A 180 2.08 21.76 -27.12
CA LEU A 180 2.83 21.24 -28.26
C LEU A 180 1.92 20.51 -29.25
N SER A 181 1.18 19.50 -28.80
CA SER A 181 0.29 18.70 -29.62
C SER A 181 -0.70 17.91 -28.80
N ILE A 182 -1.99 18.12 -29.06
CA ILE A 182 -3.05 17.36 -28.39
C ILE A 182 -3.02 15.88 -28.80
N TRP A 183 -2.61 15.56 -30.02
CA TRP A 183 -2.49 14.18 -30.50
C TRP A 183 -1.41 13.39 -29.75
N LEU A 184 -0.28 14.05 -29.41
CA LEU A 184 0.76 13.44 -28.60
C LEU A 184 0.23 13.11 -27.20
N VAL A 185 -0.52 14.02 -26.60
CA VAL A 185 -1.13 13.80 -25.28
C VAL A 185 -2.11 12.63 -25.30
N LEU A 186 -2.99 12.57 -26.31
CA LEU A 186 -3.94 11.46 -26.44
C LEU A 186 -3.22 10.12 -26.62
N PHE A 187 -2.14 10.10 -27.40
CA PHE A 187 -1.30 8.90 -27.57
C PHE A 187 -0.65 8.48 -26.21
N LEU A 188 -0.08 9.42 -25.46
CA LEU A 188 0.54 9.15 -24.15
C LEU A 188 -0.50 8.61 -23.16
N LEU A 189 -1.69 9.17 -23.12
CA LEU A 189 -2.79 8.72 -22.25
C LEU A 189 -3.28 7.32 -22.63
N THR A 190 -3.47 7.04 -23.92
CA THR A 190 -3.91 5.71 -24.37
C THR A 190 -2.90 4.63 -24.06
N MET A 191 -1.62 4.86 -24.30
CA MET A 191 -0.55 3.91 -23.96
C MET A 191 -0.41 3.71 -22.45
N SER A 192 -0.61 4.77 -21.66
CA SER A 192 -0.63 4.66 -20.20
C SER A 192 -1.81 3.85 -19.67
N ALA A 193 -2.99 3.98 -20.31
CA ALA A 193 -4.15 3.15 -20.00
C ALA A 193 -3.88 1.66 -20.30
N VAL A 194 -3.22 1.35 -21.42
CA VAL A 194 -2.82 -0.04 -21.74
C VAL A 194 -1.90 -0.59 -20.65
N SER A 195 -0.88 0.15 -20.27
CA SER A 195 0.05 -0.26 -19.18
C SER A 195 -0.69 -0.47 -17.85
N PHE A 196 -1.69 0.36 -17.54
CA PHE A 196 -2.52 0.19 -16.35
C PHE A 196 -3.33 -1.11 -16.39
N PHE A 197 -3.93 -1.48 -17.52
CA PHE A 197 -4.68 -2.73 -17.65
C PHE A 197 -3.77 -3.96 -17.54
N VAL A 198 -2.55 -3.91 -18.08
CA VAL A 198 -1.56 -4.99 -17.94
C VAL A 198 -1.20 -5.18 -16.46
N LEU A 199 -0.93 -4.10 -15.73
CA LEU A 199 -0.64 -4.16 -14.30
C LEU A 199 -1.82 -4.74 -13.51
N ARG A 200 -3.04 -4.30 -13.80
CA ARG A 200 -4.25 -4.78 -13.14
C ARG A 200 -4.49 -6.28 -13.36
N TRP A 201 -4.24 -6.77 -14.56
CA TRP A 201 -4.36 -8.20 -14.86
C TRP A 201 -3.36 -9.03 -14.05
N ASN A 202 -2.11 -8.58 -13.98
CA ASN A 202 -1.10 -9.26 -13.16
C ASN A 202 -1.48 -9.34 -11.68
N ASN A 203 -1.97 -8.25 -11.11
CA ASN A 203 -2.32 -8.14 -9.69
C ASN A 203 -3.42 -9.11 -9.26
N PHE A 204 -4.35 -9.47 -10.15
CA PHE A 204 -5.36 -10.49 -9.87
C PHE A 204 -4.73 -11.87 -9.58
N HIS A 205 -3.65 -12.21 -10.24
CA HIS A 205 -2.92 -13.46 -10.04
C HIS A 205 -2.04 -13.43 -8.78
N VAL A 206 -1.47 -12.28 -8.44
CA VAL A 206 -0.68 -12.06 -7.21
C VAL A 206 -1.51 -12.33 -5.95
N TYR A 207 -2.75 -11.90 -5.92
CA TYR A 207 -3.63 -12.11 -4.78
C TYR A 207 -3.94 -13.60 -4.50
N GLN A 208 -4.09 -14.41 -5.54
CA GLN A 208 -4.29 -15.87 -5.36
C GLN A 208 -3.03 -16.54 -4.81
N PHE A 209 -1.86 -16.00 -5.14
CA PHE A 209 -0.58 -16.49 -4.69
C PHE A 209 -0.35 -16.23 -3.19
N ASP A 210 -0.73 -15.06 -2.70
CA ASP A 210 -0.54 -14.64 -1.31
C ASP A 210 -1.24 -15.59 -0.31
N ARG A 211 -2.40 -16.13 -0.69
CA ARG A 211 -3.09 -17.17 0.11
C ARG A 211 -2.28 -18.46 0.28
N GLY A 212 -1.56 -18.88 -0.76
CA GLY A 212 -0.70 -20.09 -0.70
C GLY A 212 0.53 -19.87 0.18
N GLN A 213 1.13 -18.69 0.13
CA GLN A 213 2.25 -18.31 0.99
C GLN A 213 1.87 -18.27 2.47
N MET A 214 0.69 -17.73 2.78
CA MET A 214 0.24 -17.56 4.16
C MET A 214 0.24 -18.89 4.93
N LEU A 215 -0.21 -19.97 4.30
CA LEU A 215 -0.25 -21.28 4.92
C LEU A 215 1.15 -21.81 5.28
N ILE A 216 2.11 -21.71 4.36
CA ILE A 216 3.49 -22.18 4.60
C ILE A 216 4.18 -21.28 5.61
N ARG A 217 3.98 -19.98 5.53
CA ARG A 217 4.52 -19.00 6.47
C ARG A 217 4.03 -19.28 7.90
N HIS A 218 2.74 -19.57 8.08
CA HIS A 218 2.20 -19.96 9.39
C HIS A 218 2.84 -21.20 9.95
N LYS A 219 3.09 -22.22 9.11
CA LYS A 219 3.79 -23.44 9.54
C LYS A 219 5.22 -23.14 9.96
N LEU A 220 5.94 -22.31 9.21
CA LEU A 220 7.29 -21.86 9.55
C LEU A 220 7.30 -21.05 10.85
N ASP A 221 6.38 -20.11 11.01
CA ASP A 221 6.26 -19.29 12.23
C ASP A 221 5.94 -20.15 13.46
N TYR A 222 5.04 -21.13 13.31
CA TYR A 222 4.72 -22.07 14.37
C TYR A 222 5.94 -22.91 14.76
N LEU A 223 6.65 -23.45 13.78
CA LEU A 223 7.88 -24.25 14.00
C LEU A 223 8.94 -23.42 14.71
N THR A 224 9.18 -22.19 14.23
CA THR A 224 10.16 -21.27 14.82
C THR A 224 9.79 -20.90 16.26
N ARG A 225 8.54 -20.50 16.48
CA ARG A 225 8.05 -20.14 17.83
C ARG A 225 8.12 -21.32 18.79
N THR A 226 7.83 -22.55 18.31
CA THR A 226 7.90 -23.75 19.13
C THR A 226 9.33 -24.08 19.51
N ALA A 227 10.27 -24.01 18.54
CA ALA A 227 11.68 -24.26 18.79
C ALA A 227 12.33 -23.21 19.72
N GLN A 228 11.83 -21.96 19.71
CA GLN A 228 12.33 -20.86 20.56
C GLN A 228 11.73 -20.83 21.96
N LYS A 229 10.70 -21.62 22.26
CA LYS A 229 10.14 -21.68 23.62
C LYS A 229 11.15 -22.27 24.58
N PHE A 230 11.39 -21.59 25.68
CA PHE A 230 12.33 -22.07 26.73
C PHE A 230 11.96 -23.47 27.24
N SER A 231 10.66 -23.75 27.42
CA SER A 231 10.16 -25.07 27.84
C SER A 231 10.52 -26.19 26.85
N ALA A 232 10.44 -25.91 25.54
CA ALA A 232 10.76 -26.89 24.50
C ALA A 232 12.31 -27.12 24.35
N GLY A 233 13.11 -26.14 24.72
CA GLY A 233 14.56 -26.17 24.55
C GLY A 233 15.24 -27.32 25.32
N LYS A 234 14.70 -27.71 26.48
CA LYS A 234 15.16 -28.87 27.24
C LYS A 234 14.86 -30.19 26.55
N ASP A 235 13.60 -30.31 26.06
CA ASP A 235 13.14 -31.56 25.41
C ASP A 235 13.83 -31.76 24.07
N ILE A 236 14.03 -30.69 23.27
CA ILE A 236 14.76 -30.74 22.00
C ILE A 236 16.15 -31.26 22.19
N ARG A 237 16.85 -30.88 23.27
CA ARG A 237 18.21 -31.33 23.58
C ARG A 237 18.22 -32.75 24.15
N LEU A 238 17.30 -33.04 25.06
CA LEU A 238 17.22 -34.35 25.73
C LEU A 238 16.92 -35.49 24.76
N TYR A 239 15.96 -35.22 23.83
CA TYR A 239 15.54 -36.22 22.84
C TYR A 239 16.31 -36.13 21.52
N HIS A 240 17.31 -35.24 21.40
CA HIS A 240 18.12 -35.03 20.20
C HIS A 240 17.31 -34.76 18.92
N ILE A 241 16.13 -34.12 19.03
CA ILE A 241 15.20 -33.86 17.91
C ILE A 241 15.53 -32.59 17.11
N ALA A 242 16.63 -31.91 17.40
CA ALA A 242 17.06 -30.71 16.68
C ALA A 242 17.23 -30.96 15.16
N HIS A 243 17.74 -32.12 14.79
CA HIS A 243 17.89 -32.50 13.38
C HIS A 243 16.55 -32.67 12.67
N TRP A 244 15.52 -33.20 13.34
CA TRP A 244 14.16 -33.28 12.78
C TRP A 244 13.56 -31.89 12.57
N PHE A 245 13.70 -30.97 13.54
CA PHE A 245 13.27 -29.57 13.39
C PHE A 245 13.96 -28.91 12.21
N ARG A 246 15.26 -29.08 12.03
CA ARG A 246 16.03 -28.59 10.89
C ARG A 246 15.48 -29.11 9.56
N GLY A 247 15.30 -30.44 9.44
CA GLY A 247 14.78 -31.05 8.22
C GLY A 247 13.39 -30.51 7.84
N LEU A 248 12.50 -30.38 8.82
CA LEU A 248 11.16 -29.81 8.59
C LEU A 248 11.22 -28.33 8.20
N PHE A 249 12.10 -27.55 8.82
CA PHE A 249 12.31 -26.14 8.49
C PHE A 249 12.86 -25.99 7.06
N GLU A 250 13.84 -26.79 6.67
CA GLU A 250 14.40 -26.80 5.31
C GLU A 250 13.35 -27.23 4.27
N GLN A 251 12.54 -28.24 4.57
CA GLN A 251 11.46 -28.69 3.68
C GLN A 251 10.42 -27.58 3.46
N LEU A 252 9.96 -26.93 4.53
CA LEU A 252 9.01 -25.82 4.45
C LEU A 252 9.62 -24.59 3.79
N GLY A 253 10.90 -24.30 4.09
CA GLY A 253 11.65 -23.22 3.47
C GLY A 253 11.81 -23.39 1.97
N ASN A 254 12.14 -24.62 1.52
CA ASN A 254 12.24 -24.95 0.10
C ASN A 254 10.89 -24.84 -0.63
N ALA A 255 9.81 -25.30 0.01
CA ALA A 255 8.46 -25.14 -0.52
C ALA A 255 8.07 -23.65 -0.63
N TYR A 256 8.38 -22.83 0.37
CA TYR A 256 8.19 -21.39 0.37
C TYR A 256 9.00 -20.72 -0.75
N ALA A 257 10.29 -21.05 -0.87
CA ALA A 257 11.18 -20.54 -1.91
C ALA A 257 10.70 -20.91 -3.34
N ALA A 258 10.14 -22.11 -3.51
CA ALA A 258 9.59 -22.54 -4.81
C ALA A 258 8.38 -21.70 -5.21
N LEU A 259 7.47 -21.41 -4.25
CA LEU A 259 6.36 -20.49 -4.46
C LEU A 259 6.86 -19.08 -4.77
N LEU A 260 7.80 -18.57 -3.99
CA LEU A 260 8.37 -17.22 -4.17
C LEU A 260 9.01 -17.07 -5.55
N ARG A 261 9.76 -18.08 -6.03
CA ARG A 261 10.34 -18.08 -7.39
C ARG A 261 9.28 -17.97 -8.48
N LYS A 262 8.14 -18.68 -8.32
CA LYS A 262 7.04 -18.59 -9.27
C LYS A 262 6.44 -17.19 -9.29
N TRP A 263 6.25 -16.60 -8.12
CA TRP A 263 5.73 -15.24 -7.99
C TRP A 263 6.68 -14.21 -8.62
N VAL A 264 7.97 -14.22 -8.21
CA VAL A 264 8.98 -13.29 -8.75
C VAL A 264 9.07 -13.39 -10.28
N ARG A 265 9.05 -14.62 -10.82
CA ARG A 265 9.06 -14.80 -12.27
C ARG A 265 7.86 -14.14 -12.95
N GLN A 266 6.67 -14.28 -12.37
CA GLN A 266 5.45 -13.69 -12.92
C GLN A 266 5.48 -12.16 -12.80
N GLU A 267 5.91 -11.61 -11.67
CA GLU A 267 6.07 -10.18 -11.46
C GLU A 267 7.10 -9.60 -12.43
N THR A 268 8.29 -10.22 -12.54
CA THR A 268 9.33 -9.78 -13.49
C THR A 268 8.85 -9.80 -14.95
N THR A 269 8.06 -10.80 -15.36
CA THR A 269 7.51 -10.81 -16.74
C THR A 269 6.51 -9.69 -16.96
N SER A 270 5.70 -9.36 -15.99
CA SER A 270 4.74 -8.25 -16.07
C SER A 270 5.43 -6.89 -16.06
N ASP A 271 6.44 -6.71 -15.22
CA ASP A 271 7.26 -5.50 -15.20
C ASP A 271 8.02 -5.33 -16.52
N GLY A 272 8.52 -6.42 -17.10
CA GLY A 272 9.12 -6.41 -18.43
C GLY A 272 8.17 -5.97 -19.55
N LEU A 273 6.92 -6.43 -19.51
CA LEU A 273 5.89 -5.99 -20.46
C LEU A 273 5.55 -4.50 -20.27
N ILE A 274 5.41 -4.05 -19.03
CA ILE A 274 5.16 -2.63 -18.74
C ILE A 274 6.33 -1.77 -19.23
N ALA A 275 7.57 -2.18 -18.94
CA ALA A 275 8.76 -1.49 -19.42
C ALA A 275 8.82 -1.41 -20.95
N PHE A 276 8.42 -2.48 -21.63
CA PHE A 276 8.32 -2.50 -23.11
C PHE A 276 7.29 -1.48 -23.62
N PHE A 277 6.09 -1.43 -23.04
CA PHE A 277 5.07 -0.44 -23.45
C PHE A 277 5.52 1.00 -23.13
N VAL A 278 6.18 1.23 -22.01
CA VAL A 278 6.77 2.53 -21.67
C VAL A 278 7.85 2.92 -22.68
N LEU A 279 8.74 1.99 -23.03
CA LEU A 279 9.79 2.23 -24.03
C LEU A 279 9.20 2.60 -25.38
N VAL A 280 8.22 1.84 -25.90
CA VAL A 280 7.56 2.14 -27.17
C VAL A 280 6.90 3.53 -27.13
N ARG A 281 6.17 3.81 -26.05
CA ARG A 281 5.50 5.10 -25.86
C ARG A 281 6.48 6.26 -25.87
N ASP A 282 7.55 6.17 -25.06
CA ASP A 282 8.52 7.26 -24.90
C ASP A 282 9.36 7.43 -26.16
N SER A 283 9.70 6.31 -26.87
CA SER A 283 10.39 6.37 -28.17
C SER A 283 9.59 7.09 -29.23
N VAL A 284 8.30 6.81 -29.34
CA VAL A 284 7.40 7.51 -30.28
C VAL A 284 7.29 8.99 -29.90
N ALA A 285 7.14 9.32 -28.63
CA ALA A 285 7.09 10.71 -28.16
C ALA A 285 8.37 11.46 -28.50
N TYR A 286 9.52 10.86 -28.25
CA TYR A 286 10.83 11.48 -28.59
C TYR A 286 11.04 11.61 -30.09
N ALA A 287 10.64 10.62 -30.90
CA ALA A 287 10.69 10.73 -32.36
C ALA A 287 9.85 11.91 -32.87
N VAL A 288 8.65 12.11 -32.32
CA VAL A 288 7.80 13.26 -32.65
C VAL A 288 8.48 14.57 -32.23
N LEU A 289 9.08 14.66 -31.04
CA LEU A 289 9.80 15.84 -30.59
C LEU A 289 10.99 16.18 -31.50
N ILE A 290 11.82 15.19 -31.85
CA ILE A 290 12.95 15.34 -32.78
C ILE A 290 12.47 15.84 -34.14
N ALA A 291 11.39 15.24 -34.67
CA ALA A 291 10.82 15.68 -35.95
C ALA A 291 10.32 17.14 -35.91
N GLN A 292 9.79 17.59 -34.77
CA GLN A 292 9.36 19.00 -34.58
C GLN A 292 10.56 19.96 -34.55
N VAL A 293 11.67 19.57 -33.90
CA VAL A 293 12.92 20.36 -33.91
C VAL A 293 13.49 20.48 -35.31
N LEU A 294 13.61 19.34 -36.03
CA LEU A 294 14.15 19.31 -37.40
C LEU A 294 13.32 20.12 -38.41
N ARG A 295 12.01 20.24 -38.14
CA ARG A 295 11.09 21.10 -38.93
C ARG A 295 11.14 22.58 -38.51
N GLY A 296 11.96 22.94 -37.53
CA GLY A 296 12.04 24.29 -37.00
C GLY A 296 10.83 24.83 -36.29
N ARG A 297 9.93 23.91 -35.85
CA ARG A 297 8.67 24.31 -35.15
C ARG A 297 8.87 24.55 -33.65
N ILE A 298 9.89 23.96 -33.07
CA ILE A 298 10.27 24.13 -31.65
C ILE A 298 11.77 24.42 -31.57
N THR A 299 12.15 25.18 -30.55
CA THR A 299 13.56 25.48 -30.26
C THR A 299 14.25 24.31 -29.58
N PRO A 300 15.61 24.25 -29.58
CA PRO A 300 16.34 23.25 -28.80
C PRO A 300 16.04 23.32 -27.29
N SER A 301 15.79 24.48 -26.75
CA SER A 301 15.38 24.68 -25.35
C SER A 301 13.97 24.13 -25.06
N ASP A 302 13.02 24.32 -25.99
CA ASP A 302 11.68 23.73 -25.90
C ASP A 302 11.75 22.20 -25.97
N PHE A 303 12.67 21.65 -26.79
CA PHE A 303 12.90 20.21 -26.82
C PHE A 303 13.29 19.67 -25.45
N VAL A 304 14.22 20.32 -24.74
CA VAL A 304 14.64 19.91 -23.40
C VAL A 304 13.47 19.95 -22.41
N LEU A 305 12.63 21.00 -22.50
CA LEU A 305 11.41 21.10 -21.69
C LEU A 305 10.47 19.90 -21.94
N TYR A 306 10.07 19.69 -23.21
CA TYR A 306 9.11 18.65 -23.53
C TYR A 306 9.67 17.25 -23.31
N PHE A 307 10.98 17.03 -23.51
CA PHE A 307 11.63 15.78 -23.14
C PHE A 307 11.49 15.47 -21.64
N GLY A 308 11.78 16.44 -20.78
CA GLY A 308 11.62 16.32 -19.34
C GLY A 308 10.15 16.10 -18.93
N LEU A 309 9.21 16.76 -19.63
CA LEU A 309 7.78 16.58 -19.37
C LEU A 309 7.27 15.18 -19.77
N VAL A 310 7.71 14.61 -20.90
CA VAL A 310 7.35 13.24 -21.31
C VAL A 310 7.87 12.24 -20.27
N THR A 311 9.12 12.38 -19.83
CA THR A 311 9.72 11.52 -18.80
C THR A 311 8.96 11.61 -17.47
N GLY A 312 8.65 12.85 -17.03
CA GLY A 312 7.87 13.07 -15.80
C GLY A 312 6.44 12.54 -15.90
N PHE A 313 5.77 12.74 -17.03
CA PHE A 313 4.44 12.16 -17.28
C PHE A 313 4.45 10.64 -17.15
N SER A 314 5.49 9.97 -17.66
CA SER A 314 5.69 8.53 -17.50
C SER A 314 5.78 8.11 -16.04
N ALA A 315 6.53 8.85 -15.23
CA ALA A 315 6.67 8.59 -13.79
C ALA A 315 5.33 8.73 -13.05
N TRP A 316 4.57 9.80 -13.34
CA TRP A 316 3.26 10.04 -12.71
C TRP A 316 2.22 8.97 -13.07
N THR A 317 2.17 8.52 -14.32
CA THR A 317 1.21 7.49 -14.75
C THR A 317 1.52 6.12 -14.16
N LEU A 318 2.81 5.74 -14.05
CA LEU A 318 3.24 4.53 -13.34
C LEU A 318 2.96 4.63 -11.84
N GLY A 319 3.24 5.79 -11.23
CA GLY A 319 2.94 6.08 -9.83
C GLY A 319 1.45 5.91 -9.54
N LEU A 320 0.57 6.48 -10.37
CA LEU A 320 -0.88 6.32 -10.24
C LEU A 320 -1.29 4.85 -10.27
N SER A 321 -0.77 4.09 -11.22
CA SER A 321 -1.08 2.66 -11.36
C SER A 321 -0.69 1.85 -10.12
N ARG A 322 0.49 2.13 -9.56
CA ARG A 322 0.97 1.49 -8.33
C ARG A 322 0.09 1.84 -7.13
N GLN A 323 -0.25 3.13 -6.95
CA GLN A 323 -1.06 3.57 -5.81
C GLN A 323 -2.48 2.99 -5.82
N VAL A 324 -3.11 2.90 -6.99
CA VAL A 324 -4.42 2.24 -7.14
C VAL A 324 -4.35 0.77 -6.75
N ASN A 325 -3.25 0.09 -7.10
CA ASN A 325 -3.03 -1.30 -6.72
C ASN A 325 -2.80 -1.47 -5.20
N GLU A 326 -1.95 -0.65 -4.61
CA GLU A 326 -1.70 -0.67 -3.16
C GLU A 326 -2.97 -0.41 -2.36
N LEU A 327 -3.80 0.54 -2.81
CA LEU A 327 -5.09 0.82 -2.21
C LEU A 327 -6.05 -0.38 -2.32
N HIS A 328 -6.02 -1.11 -3.44
CA HIS A 328 -6.79 -2.33 -3.59
C HIS A 328 -6.33 -3.43 -2.62
N LEU A 329 -5.03 -3.64 -2.47
CA LEU A 329 -4.48 -4.60 -1.50
C LEU A 329 -4.84 -4.22 -0.06
N ALA A 330 -4.67 -2.96 0.32
CA ALA A 330 -5.08 -2.45 1.63
C ALA A 330 -6.58 -2.67 1.89
N SER A 331 -7.42 -2.55 0.86
CA SER A 331 -8.85 -2.86 0.96
C SER A 331 -9.14 -4.33 1.24
N LEU A 332 -8.35 -5.24 0.67
CA LEU A 332 -8.50 -6.69 0.93
C LEU A 332 -8.13 -7.01 2.38
N GLU A 333 -7.05 -6.43 2.89
CA GLU A 333 -6.67 -6.56 4.30
C GLU A 333 -7.69 -5.91 5.24
N CYS A 334 -8.30 -4.79 4.82
CA CYS A 334 -9.38 -4.14 5.56
C CYS A 334 -10.64 -5.02 5.68
N ASN A 335 -10.94 -5.87 4.69
CA ASN A 335 -12.03 -6.84 4.81
C ASN A 335 -11.78 -7.83 5.96
N ASP A 336 -10.55 -8.32 6.11
CA ASP A 336 -10.16 -9.24 7.18
C ASP A 336 -10.20 -8.53 8.55
N TYR A 337 -9.77 -7.27 8.62
CA TYR A 337 -9.87 -6.44 9.82
C TYR A 337 -11.33 -6.22 10.24
N ARG A 338 -12.19 -5.83 9.30
CA ARG A 338 -13.62 -5.62 9.56
C ARG A 338 -14.34 -6.91 9.93
N ALA A 339 -13.96 -8.04 9.33
CA ALA A 339 -14.53 -9.34 9.62
C ALA A 339 -14.35 -9.77 11.09
N PHE A 340 -13.29 -9.30 11.74
CA PHE A 340 -13.09 -9.51 13.18
C PHE A 340 -13.85 -8.48 14.02
N LEU A 341 -13.79 -7.20 13.67
CA LEU A 341 -14.49 -6.16 14.45
C LEU A 341 -16.02 -6.28 14.40
N GLU A 342 -16.56 -6.75 13.28
CA GLU A 342 -18.00 -6.93 13.06
C GLU A 342 -18.51 -8.30 13.55
N LEU A 343 -17.68 -9.09 14.28
CA LEU A 343 -18.17 -10.32 14.92
C LEU A 343 -19.30 -9.99 15.90
N PRO A 344 -20.46 -10.65 15.75
CA PRO A 344 -21.59 -10.45 16.67
C PRO A 344 -21.24 -11.05 18.03
N ASP A 345 -21.59 -10.34 19.08
CA ASP A 345 -21.59 -10.85 20.44
C ASP A 345 -22.99 -11.41 20.72
N GLN A 346 -23.06 -12.63 21.23
CA GLN A 346 -24.33 -13.33 21.52
C GLN A 346 -24.79 -13.05 22.95
N LEU A 347 -23.87 -12.80 23.86
CA LEU A 347 -24.18 -12.51 25.26
C LEU A 347 -24.71 -11.08 25.41
N ARG A 348 -25.86 -10.95 26.04
CA ARG A 348 -26.43 -9.66 26.43
C ARG A 348 -25.63 -9.09 27.60
N ARG A 349 -24.93 -7.98 27.38
CA ARG A 349 -24.13 -7.28 28.41
C ARG A 349 -24.92 -6.19 29.13
N GLU A 350 -26.05 -5.77 28.57
CA GLU A 350 -26.91 -4.74 29.12
C GLU A 350 -28.23 -5.33 29.56
N GLY A 351 -28.80 -4.87 30.68
CA GLY A 351 -30.11 -5.29 31.19
C GLY A 351 -30.12 -6.52 32.07
N GLY A 352 -28.96 -6.95 32.60
CA GLY A 352 -28.89 -7.95 33.66
C GLY A 352 -29.47 -7.42 34.98
N ALA A 353 -30.08 -8.28 35.79
CA ALA A 353 -30.43 -7.91 37.14
C ALA A 353 -29.16 -7.56 37.93
N PRO A 354 -29.17 -6.50 38.78
CA PRO A 354 -28.05 -6.24 39.65
C PRO A 354 -27.84 -7.47 40.55
N LEU A 355 -26.53 -7.82 40.70
CA LEU A 355 -26.21 -8.87 41.70
C LEU A 355 -26.78 -8.46 43.06
N PRO A 356 -27.39 -9.41 43.79
CA PRO A 356 -27.88 -9.12 45.13
C PRO A 356 -26.70 -8.56 45.98
N GLY A 357 -26.80 -7.27 46.28
CA GLY A 357 -25.77 -6.57 47.05
C GLY A 357 -25.85 -6.92 48.49
N GLY A 358 -24.72 -7.35 49.05
CA GLY A 358 -24.53 -7.53 50.47
C GLY A 358 -23.56 -8.65 50.81
N ASP A 359 -22.53 -8.36 51.59
CA ASP A 359 -21.50 -9.31 52.06
C ASP A 359 -22.04 -10.48 52.90
N ALA A 360 -23.36 -10.61 53.01
CA ALA A 360 -24.00 -11.53 53.96
C ALA A 360 -24.72 -12.76 53.38
N THR A 361 -24.89 -12.85 52.09
CA THR A 361 -25.53 -14.01 51.48
C THR A 361 -24.59 -14.75 50.54
N PRO A 362 -24.23 -16.02 50.85
CA PRO A 362 -23.44 -16.82 49.93
C PRO A 362 -24.27 -17.02 48.67
N CYS A 363 -23.72 -16.60 47.49
CA CYS A 363 -24.35 -16.87 46.23
C CYS A 363 -24.16 -18.36 45.90
N GLU A 364 -25.26 -19.10 45.90
CA GLU A 364 -25.31 -20.51 45.49
C GLU A 364 -25.49 -20.53 43.95
N ILE A 365 -24.55 -21.20 43.26
CA ILE A 365 -24.71 -21.48 41.85
C ILE A 365 -25.15 -22.94 41.69
N ALA A 366 -26.41 -23.14 41.34
CA ALA A 366 -26.97 -24.47 41.08
C ALA A 366 -27.03 -24.71 39.57
N PHE A 367 -26.46 -25.83 39.12
CA PHE A 367 -26.64 -26.34 37.77
C PHE A 367 -27.73 -27.39 37.78
N ASP A 368 -28.86 -27.10 37.15
CA ASP A 368 -29.99 -28.04 37.05
C ASP A 368 -30.12 -28.49 35.59
N HIS A 369 -29.99 -29.80 35.33
CA HIS A 369 -30.14 -30.45 34.02
C HIS A 369 -29.28 -29.84 32.90
N VAL A 370 -28.06 -29.37 33.17
CA VAL A 370 -27.12 -28.89 32.16
C VAL A 370 -26.46 -30.09 31.47
N GLN A 371 -26.65 -30.23 30.14
CA GLN A 371 -25.95 -31.21 29.30
C GLN A 371 -24.67 -30.62 28.71
#